data_42aa2d4e183091dd856adc78acb2557f
#
_entry.id   42aa2d4e183091dd856adc78acb2557f
#
_cell.length_a   1.000
_cell.length_b   1.000
_cell.length_c   1.000
_cell.angle_alpha   90.00
_cell.angle_beta   90.00
_cell.angle_gamma   90.00
#
_symmetry.space_group_name_H-M   'P 1'
#
loop_
_entity.id
_entity.type
_entity.pdbx_description
1 polymer ?
#
loop_
_entity_poly.entity_id
_entity_poly.type
_entity_poly.pdbx_seq_one_letter_code
_entity_poly.pdbx_strand_id
1 'polypeptide(L)'
;MRTQAPDRPNSAWADDIDLFGASPARAQILRFFLLRPDAAPHVREIQRVLNLGSRSVQRELARLVELGAIERIEDEGLVRHRARPEAPVWDAVRALVRQSPDPVPCVHSALIDVDGIECAFVFGSVAAGTHREESDIDIFLIEEPGLDKRVLFERLSELSLVLKRDVSPVRYTGKELKRRLVNPRGAGVSFLRASLTGPKRVVRGSGEVLDMAISMAAGPPEPQASS
;
A
#
# COMPACT_ATOMS: atom_id res chain seq x y z
N MET A 1 -22.54 13.63 21.68
CA MET A 1 -22.17 12.85 20.48
C MET A 1 -20.66 12.81 20.40
N ARG A 2 -20.03 11.67 20.73
CA ARG A 2 -18.59 11.49 20.58
C ARG A 2 -18.32 11.05 19.15
N THR A 3 -17.66 11.89 18.38
CA THR A 3 -17.14 11.56 17.05
C THR A 3 -16.12 10.44 17.23
N GLN A 4 -16.42 9.24 16.78
CA GLN A 4 -15.46 8.15 16.70
C GLN A 4 -14.36 8.57 15.71
N ALA A 5 -13.12 8.51 16.16
CA ALA A 5 -11.96 8.65 15.30
C ALA A 5 -11.99 7.56 14.23
N PRO A 6 -11.52 7.85 12.98
CA PRO A 6 -11.51 6.86 11.91
C PRO A 6 -10.72 5.63 12.37
N ASP A 7 -11.31 4.48 12.13
CA ASP A 7 -10.76 3.15 12.44
C ASP A 7 -9.31 3.06 11.96
N ARG A 8 -8.39 2.79 12.88
CA ARG A 8 -6.98 2.60 12.53
C ARG A 8 -6.91 1.35 11.66
N PRO A 9 -6.32 1.42 10.45
CA PRO A 9 -6.08 0.22 9.69
C PRO A 9 -5.35 -0.78 10.59
N ASN A 10 -5.88 -1.98 10.60
CA ASN A 10 -5.54 -3.12 11.44
C ASN A 10 -4.03 -3.21 11.72
N SER A 11 -3.67 -3.47 12.98
CA SER A 11 -2.32 -3.51 13.56
C SER A 11 -1.35 -4.54 12.94
N ALA A 12 -1.69 -5.16 11.81
CA ALA A 12 -0.85 -6.09 11.05
C ALA A 12 0.51 -5.49 10.60
N TRP A 13 0.64 -4.16 10.66
CA TRP A 13 1.89 -3.46 10.34
C TRP A 13 2.89 -3.41 11.50
N ALA A 14 2.46 -3.79 12.70
CA ALA A 14 3.30 -3.76 13.91
C ALA A 14 4.34 -4.89 13.93
N ASP A 15 4.06 -6.00 13.25
CA ASP A 15 4.91 -7.19 13.27
C ASP A 15 6.16 -7.07 12.38
N ASP A 16 6.23 -6.04 11.52
CA ASP A 16 7.39 -5.72 10.69
C ASP A 16 8.53 -4.99 11.43
N ILE A 17 8.40 -4.82 12.73
CA ILE A 17 9.34 -4.06 13.59
C ILE A 17 10.72 -4.72 13.61
N ASP A 18 10.77 -6.03 13.48
CA ASP A 18 12.01 -6.80 13.61
C ASP A 18 12.95 -6.71 12.39
N LEU A 19 12.43 -6.43 11.20
CA LEU A 19 13.23 -6.41 9.98
C LEU A 19 14.37 -5.38 10.00
N PHE A 20 14.17 -4.25 10.70
CA PHE A 20 15.15 -3.17 10.73
C PHE A 20 15.76 -2.96 12.13
N GLY A 21 15.44 -3.80 13.12
CA GLY A 21 15.84 -3.60 14.53
C GLY A 21 15.44 -2.22 15.05
N ALA A 22 14.31 -1.69 14.55
CA ALA A 22 14.06 -0.27 14.53
C ALA A 22 12.65 0.06 15.00
N SER A 23 12.44 1.31 15.36
CA SER A 23 11.11 1.82 15.62
C SER A 23 10.22 1.69 14.35
N PRO A 24 8.90 1.45 14.50
CA PRO A 24 7.96 1.41 13.38
C PRO A 24 8.09 2.64 12.46
N ALA A 25 8.38 3.79 13.03
CA ALA A 25 8.60 5.02 12.28
C ALA A 25 9.80 4.93 11.33
N ARG A 26 10.92 4.33 11.76
CA ARG A 26 12.10 4.14 10.90
C ARG A 26 11.79 3.23 9.72
N ALA A 27 11.14 2.10 9.98
CA ALA A 27 10.76 1.16 8.92
C ALA A 27 9.88 1.81 7.86
N GLN A 28 8.88 2.60 8.28
CA GLN A 28 8.01 3.34 7.36
C GLN A 28 8.76 4.41 6.57
N ILE A 29 9.65 5.18 7.21
CA ILE A 29 10.44 6.22 6.54
C ILE A 29 11.43 5.59 5.55
N LEU A 30 12.09 4.49 5.91
CA LEU A 30 12.98 3.77 5.00
C LEU A 30 12.23 3.25 3.77
N ARG A 31 11.07 2.61 3.95
CA ARG A 31 10.24 2.17 2.82
C ARG A 31 9.74 3.34 1.97
N PHE A 32 9.39 4.46 2.60
CA PHE A 32 8.98 5.66 1.88
C PHE A 32 10.05 6.13 0.90
N PHE A 33 11.29 6.31 1.36
CA PHE A 33 12.40 6.75 0.49
C PHE A 33 12.85 5.66 -0.48
N LEU A 34 12.80 4.38 -0.08
CA LEU A 34 13.15 3.26 -0.94
C LEU A 34 12.26 3.19 -2.20
N LEU A 35 10.96 3.50 -2.03
CA LEU A 35 9.96 3.46 -3.10
C LEU A 35 9.76 4.83 -3.78
N ARG A 36 10.56 5.83 -3.40
CA ARG A 36 10.53 7.20 -3.96
C ARG A 36 11.94 7.79 -3.93
N PRO A 37 12.87 7.20 -4.70
CA PRO A 37 14.28 7.61 -4.63
C PRO A 37 14.48 9.08 -5.04
N ASP A 38 13.63 9.60 -5.94
CA ASP A 38 13.70 10.97 -6.44
C ASP A 38 12.89 11.99 -5.62
N ALA A 39 12.14 11.52 -4.62
CA ALA A 39 11.34 12.41 -3.80
C ALA A 39 12.20 13.26 -2.86
N ALA A 40 11.81 14.51 -2.72
CA ALA A 40 12.44 15.45 -1.79
C ALA A 40 11.38 16.10 -0.86
N PRO A 41 10.70 15.31 -0.01
CA PRO A 41 9.67 15.82 0.88
C PRO A 41 10.25 16.67 2.00
N HIS A 42 9.45 17.62 2.50
CA HIS A 42 9.71 18.27 3.78
C HIS A 42 9.11 17.45 4.94
N VAL A 43 9.54 17.74 6.17
CA VAL A 43 9.15 16.98 7.38
C VAL A 43 7.62 16.85 7.53
N ARG A 44 6.85 17.93 7.28
CA ARG A 44 5.39 17.92 7.44
C ARG A 44 4.70 17.00 6.43
N GLU A 45 5.26 16.88 5.24
CA GLU A 45 4.74 15.97 4.21
C GLU A 45 4.92 14.52 4.63
N ILE A 46 6.11 14.14 5.12
CA ILE A 46 6.37 12.80 5.66
C ILE A 46 5.44 12.50 6.84
N GLN A 47 5.23 13.46 7.75
CA GLN A 47 4.30 13.31 8.86
C GLN A 47 2.87 13.03 8.39
N ARG A 48 2.40 13.80 7.42
CA ARG A 48 1.05 13.66 6.86
C ARG A 48 0.87 12.33 6.14
N VAL A 49 1.81 11.98 5.25
CA VAL A 49 1.73 10.77 4.43
C VAL A 49 1.81 9.51 5.30
N LEU A 50 2.75 9.46 6.24
CA LEU A 50 2.99 8.29 7.06
C LEU A 50 2.16 8.28 8.37
N ASN A 51 1.38 9.33 8.62
CA ASN A 51 0.63 9.52 9.87
C ASN A 51 1.50 9.35 11.12
N LEU A 52 2.70 9.94 11.12
CA LEU A 52 3.69 9.84 12.18
C LEU A 52 3.80 11.13 12.99
N GLY A 53 4.06 10.99 14.27
CA GLY A 53 4.30 12.13 15.16
C GLY A 53 5.60 12.88 14.82
N SER A 54 5.57 14.22 14.96
CA SER A 54 6.67 15.12 14.59
C SER A 54 8.01 14.72 15.20
N ARG A 55 8.04 14.42 16.49
CA ARG A 55 9.24 14.02 17.23
C ARG A 55 9.89 12.75 16.68
N SER A 56 9.04 11.77 16.31
CA SER A 56 9.51 10.50 15.73
C SER A 56 10.12 10.73 14.35
N VAL A 57 9.43 11.49 13.48
CA VAL A 57 9.93 11.78 12.13
C VAL A 57 11.26 12.54 12.19
N GLN A 58 11.34 13.60 12.98
CA GLN A 58 12.56 14.41 13.10
C GLN A 58 13.75 13.58 13.61
N ARG A 59 13.52 12.74 14.64
CA ARG A 59 14.56 11.88 15.20
C ARG A 59 15.07 10.87 14.17
N GLU A 60 14.16 10.20 13.46
CA GLU A 60 14.56 9.17 12.49
C GLU A 60 15.21 9.80 11.26
N LEU A 61 14.73 10.96 10.76
CA LEU A 61 15.38 11.68 9.68
C LEU A 61 16.80 12.12 10.05
N ALA A 62 17.00 12.66 11.26
CA ALA A 62 18.33 13.03 11.72
C ALA A 62 19.30 11.84 11.70
N ARG A 63 18.84 10.67 12.18
CA ARG A 63 19.65 9.44 12.14
C ARG A 63 19.95 8.96 10.72
N LEU A 64 18.99 9.05 9.81
CA LEU A 64 19.21 8.66 8.41
C LEU A 64 20.18 9.60 7.70
N VAL A 65 20.20 10.88 8.07
CA VAL A 65 21.21 11.84 7.59
C VAL A 65 22.59 11.49 8.15
N GLU A 66 22.70 11.18 9.44
CA GLU A 66 23.96 10.75 10.07
C GLU A 66 24.53 9.48 9.43
N LEU A 67 23.65 8.54 9.05
CA LEU A 67 24.01 7.31 8.33
C LEU A 67 24.34 7.55 6.85
N GLY A 68 24.15 8.76 6.34
CA GLY A 68 24.33 9.08 4.93
C GLY A 68 23.31 8.43 3.99
N ALA A 69 22.22 7.87 4.52
CA ALA A 69 21.15 7.30 3.73
C ALA A 69 20.35 8.35 2.96
N ILE A 70 20.12 9.47 3.61
CA ILE A 70 19.44 10.64 3.05
C ILE A 70 20.30 11.89 3.25
N GLU A 71 20.07 12.89 2.46
CA GLU A 71 20.65 14.21 2.61
C GLU A 71 19.59 15.25 2.95
N ARG A 72 20.03 16.30 3.59
CA ARG A 72 19.25 17.49 3.86
C ARG A 72 19.57 18.53 2.80
N ILE A 73 18.58 18.99 2.07
CA ILE A 73 18.71 20.03 1.05
C ILE A 73 17.85 21.23 1.43
N GLU A 74 18.31 22.40 1.06
CA GLU A 74 17.55 23.63 1.22
C GLU A 74 17.02 24.05 -0.16
N ASP A 75 15.70 24.20 -0.25
CA ASP A 75 15.01 24.53 -1.47
C ASP A 75 13.97 25.60 -1.16
N GLU A 76 14.10 26.77 -1.77
CA GLU A 76 13.22 27.93 -1.56
C GLU A 76 13.01 28.30 -0.08
N GLY A 77 14.04 28.17 0.74
CA GLY A 77 13.97 28.43 2.19
C GLY A 77 13.29 27.33 3.01
N LEU A 78 12.95 26.20 2.39
CA LEU A 78 12.41 25.03 3.05
C LEU A 78 13.45 23.92 3.12
N VAL A 79 13.52 23.27 4.29
CA VAL A 79 14.36 22.10 4.47
C VAL A 79 13.63 20.87 3.97
N ARG A 80 14.22 20.21 2.97
CA ARG A 80 13.75 18.97 2.40
C ARG A 80 14.72 17.83 2.66
N HIS A 81 14.27 16.60 2.49
CA HIS A 81 15.09 15.42 2.65
C HIS A 81 14.99 14.58 1.39
N ARG A 82 16.14 14.11 0.89
CA ARG A 82 16.23 13.31 -0.34
C ARG A 82 17.05 12.05 -0.07
N ALA A 83 16.64 10.92 -0.63
CA ALA A 83 17.47 9.72 -0.61
C ALA A 83 18.81 9.97 -1.34
N ARG A 84 19.86 9.30 -0.87
CA ARG A 84 21.13 9.17 -1.58
C ARG A 84 21.21 7.75 -2.14
N PRO A 85 20.72 7.51 -3.37
CA PRO A 85 20.53 6.16 -3.92
C PRO A 85 21.81 5.33 -3.94
N GLU A 86 22.98 6.00 -4.04
CA GLU A 86 24.31 5.42 -4.04
C GLU A 86 24.80 4.98 -2.66
N ALA A 87 24.12 5.36 -1.59
CA ALA A 87 24.54 4.99 -0.24
C ALA A 87 24.38 3.48 -0.01
N PRO A 88 25.45 2.78 0.49
CA PRO A 88 25.43 1.31 0.64
C PRO A 88 24.30 0.78 1.54
N VAL A 89 23.78 1.62 2.44
CA VAL A 89 22.67 1.26 3.33
C VAL A 89 21.42 0.84 2.55
N TRP A 90 21.20 1.40 1.36
CA TRP A 90 20.02 1.05 0.54
C TRP A 90 20.09 -0.37 -0.02
N ASP A 91 21.29 -0.92 -0.27
CA ASP A 91 21.44 -2.32 -0.67
C ASP A 91 21.04 -3.25 0.47
N ALA A 92 21.43 -2.91 1.71
CA ALA A 92 21.00 -3.66 2.88
C ALA A 92 19.49 -3.57 3.10
N VAL A 93 18.90 -2.38 2.95
CA VAL A 93 17.44 -2.18 3.07
C VAL A 93 16.69 -2.98 1.99
N ARG A 94 17.16 -2.93 0.73
CA ARG A 94 16.57 -3.73 -0.35
C ARG A 94 16.67 -5.23 -0.08
N ALA A 95 17.79 -5.72 0.42
CA ALA A 95 17.97 -7.12 0.76
C ALA A 95 16.99 -7.57 1.86
N LEU A 96 16.87 -6.78 2.93
CA LEU A 96 15.94 -7.07 4.02
C LEU A 96 14.48 -7.09 3.54
N VAL A 97 14.08 -6.11 2.73
CA VAL A 97 12.71 -6.03 2.19
C VAL A 97 12.39 -7.24 1.31
N ARG A 98 13.35 -7.71 0.50
CA ARG A 98 13.17 -8.91 -0.35
C ARG A 98 13.09 -10.21 0.44
N GLN A 99 13.79 -10.27 1.57
CA GLN A 99 13.76 -11.44 2.47
C GLN A 99 12.52 -11.43 3.37
N SER A 100 11.76 -10.34 3.40
CA SER A 100 10.52 -10.29 4.18
C SER A 100 9.51 -11.29 3.63
N PRO A 101 8.94 -12.14 4.48
CA PRO A 101 7.88 -13.06 4.06
C PRO A 101 6.59 -12.33 3.67
N ASP A 102 6.45 -11.07 4.07
CA ASP A 102 5.25 -10.26 3.85
C ASP A 102 5.53 -9.03 2.98
N PRO A 103 5.11 -9.00 1.70
CA PRO A 103 5.28 -7.84 0.83
C PRO A 103 4.24 -6.73 1.06
N VAL A 104 3.17 -6.99 1.81
CA VAL A 104 2.03 -6.08 1.96
C VAL A 104 2.41 -4.70 2.53
N PRO A 105 3.34 -4.58 3.51
CA PRO A 105 3.80 -3.26 3.96
C PRO A 105 4.46 -2.42 2.85
N CYS A 106 5.14 -3.06 1.90
CA CYS A 106 5.72 -2.35 0.75
C CYS A 106 4.62 -1.90 -0.22
N VAL A 107 3.61 -2.73 -0.47
CA VAL A 107 2.42 -2.35 -1.27
C VAL A 107 1.72 -1.15 -0.65
N HIS A 108 1.47 -1.17 0.67
CA HIS A 108 0.91 -0.03 1.39
C HIS A 108 1.75 1.23 1.20
N SER A 109 3.06 1.13 1.43
CA SER A 109 3.98 2.27 1.29
C SER A 109 4.05 2.80 -0.14
N ALA A 110 3.89 1.96 -1.16
CA ALA A 110 3.86 2.39 -2.55
C ALA A 110 2.61 3.20 -2.89
N LEU A 111 1.47 2.84 -2.31
CA LEU A 111 0.16 3.41 -2.67
C LEU A 111 -0.34 4.51 -1.72
N ILE A 112 0.30 4.75 -0.57
CA ILE A 112 -0.22 5.58 0.50
C ILE A 112 -0.49 7.05 0.09
N ASP A 113 0.27 7.58 -0.86
CA ASP A 113 0.18 8.96 -1.36
C ASP A 113 -0.32 9.07 -2.81
N VAL A 114 -0.82 7.98 -3.40
CA VAL A 114 -1.41 8.02 -4.74
C VAL A 114 -2.85 8.48 -4.64
N ASP A 115 -3.12 9.73 -5.01
CA ASP A 115 -4.48 10.28 -4.96
C ASP A 115 -5.42 9.58 -5.95
N GLY A 116 -6.71 9.54 -5.63
CA GLY A 116 -7.73 8.90 -6.47
C GLY A 116 -7.84 7.38 -6.30
N ILE A 117 -7.24 6.78 -5.25
CA ILE A 117 -7.52 5.40 -4.85
C ILE A 117 -8.57 5.43 -3.73
N GLU A 118 -9.80 4.98 -4.04
CA GLU A 118 -10.86 4.81 -3.05
C GLU A 118 -10.57 3.64 -2.11
N CYS A 119 -10.14 2.51 -2.67
CA CYS A 119 -9.77 1.33 -1.92
C CYS A 119 -8.71 0.52 -2.67
N ALA A 120 -7.75 -0.03 -1.93
CA ALA A 120 -6.77 -0.98 -2.46
C ALA A 120 -6.57 -2.13 -1.48
N PHE A 121 -6.49 -3.36 -2.00
CA PHE A 121 -6.16 -4.54 -1.22
C PHE A 121 -5.33 -5.53 -2.02
N VAL A 122 -4.47 -6.26 -1.32
CA VAL A 122 -3.77 -7.43 -1.87
C VAL A 122 -4.71 -8.62 -1.75
N PHE A 123 -4.78 -9.46 -2.79
CA PHE A 123 -5.57 -10.67 -2.82
C PHE A 123 -4.74 -11.87 -3.33
N GLY A 124 -5.37 -13.00 -3.64
CA GLY A 124 -4.69 -14.17 -4.15
C GLY A 124 -3.78 -14.86 -3.13
N SER A 125 -2.69 -15.47 -3.60
CA SER A 125 -1.81 -16.30 -2.78
C SER A 125 -1.11 -15.53 -1.66
N VAL A 126 -0.75 -14.27 -1.88
CA VAL A 126 -0.14 -13.41 -0.86
C VAL A 126 -1.09 -13.15 0.30
N ALA A 127 -2.34 -12.82 0.00
CA ALA A 127 -3.34 -12.58 1.04
C ALA A 127 -3.75 -13.86 1.79
N ALA A 128 -3.72 -15.01 1.09
CA ALA A 128 -3.99 -16.32 1.68
C ALA A 128 -2.80 -16.90 2.49
N GLY A 129 -1.62 -16.27 2.44
CA GLY A 129 -0.41 -16.77 3.10
C GLY A 129 0.16 -18.05 2.47
N THR A 130 -0.22 -18.37 1.23
CA THR A 130 0.20 -19.58 0.49
C THR A 130 1.20 -19.27 -0.64
N HIS A 131 1.64 -18.03 -0.75
CA HIS A 131 2.56 -17.58 -1.79
C HIS A 131 3.98 -18.13 -1.59
N ARG A 132 4.71 -18.24 -2.69
CA ARG A 132 6.16 -18.50 -2.72
C ARG A 132 6.88 -17.15 -2.93
N GLU A 133 8.19 -17.13 -2.72
CA GLU A 133 9.01 -15.92 -2.89
C GLU A 133 8.84 -15.28 -4.28
N GLU A 134 8.67 -16.11 -5.32
CA GLU A 134 8.54 -15.70 -6.73
C GLU A 134 7.09 -15.44 -7.16
N SER A 135 6.10 -15.66 -6.28
CA SER A 135 4.70 -15.45 -6.66
C SER A 135 4.40 -13.98 -6.94
N ASP A 136 3.59 -13.71 -7.96
CA ASP A 136 3.11 -12.37 -8.27
C ASP A 136 2.36 -11.75 -7.10
N ILE A 137 2.33 -10.45 -7.05
CA ILE A 137 1.57 -9.69 -6.07
C ILE A 137 0.31 -9.14 -6.75
N ASP A 138 -0.81 -9.79 -6.46
CA ASP A 138 -2.11 -9.39 -7.00
C ASP A 138 -2.69 -8.24 -6.17
N ILE A 139 -2.93 -7.09 -6.80
CA ILE A 139 -3.50 -5.91 -6.15
C ILE A 139 -4.83 -5.57 -6.81
N PHE A 140 -5.87 -5.43 -5.99
CA PHE A 140 -7.15 -4.93 -6.44
C PHE A 140 -7.30 -3.45 -6.08
N LEU A 141 -7.69 -2.64 -7.05
CA LEU A 141 -7.83 -1.18 -6.92
C LEU A 141 -9.26 -0.78 -7.30
N ILE A 142 -9.93 -0.08 -6.40
CA ILE A 142 -11.14 0.69 -6.70
C ILE A 142 -10.70 2.14 -6.80
N GLU A 143 -10.87 2.73 -7.99
CA GLU A 143 -10.32 4.04 -8.31
C GLU A 143 -11.41 5.09 -8.57
N GLU A 144 -11.12 6.33 -8.20
CA GLU A 144 -11.91 7.49 -8.60
C GLU A 144 -11.69 7.82 -10.09
N PRO A 145 -12.72 8.40 -10.76
CA PRO A 145 -12.52 8.98 -12.07
C PRO A 145 -11.52 10.15 -11.95
N GLY A 146 -10.36 10.02 -12.59
CA GLY A 146 -9.32 11.07 -12.56
C GLY A 146 -8.04 10.67 -11.84
N LEU A 147 -7.95 9.44 -11.32
CA LEU A 147 -6.69 8.89 -10.84
C LEU A 147 -5.59 9.08 -11.90
N ASP A 148 -4.46 9.66 -11.49
CA ASP A 148 -3.28 9.76 -12.35
C ASP A 148 -2.63 8.39 -12.54
N LYS A 149 -2.93 7.78 -13.68
CA LYS A 149 -2.42 6.46 -14.05
C LYS A 149 -0.91 6.41 -14.14
N ARG A 150 -0.27 7.53 -14.54
CA ARG A 150 1.19 7.60 -14.66
C ARG A 150 1.82 7.47 -13.28
N VAL A 151 1.34 8.23 -12.31
CA VAL A 151 1.83 8.14 -10.92
C VAL A 151 1.61 6.74 -10.35
N LEU A 152 0.42 6.15 -10.57
CA LEU A 152 0.15 4.79 -10.11
C LEU A 152 1.14 3.78 -10.72
N PHE A 153 1.35 3.82 -12.04
CA PHE A 153 2.26 2.88 -12.70
C PHE A 153 3.72 3.08 -12.31
N GLU A 154 4.17 4.31 -12.11
CA GLU A 154 5.51 4.60 -11.58
C GLU A 154 5.70 3.95 -10.21
N ARG A 155 4.72 4.10 -9.30
CA ARG A 155 4.77 3.48 -7.96
C ARG A 155 4.76 1.95 -8.00
N LEU A 156 3.93 1.34 -8.86
CA LEU A 156 3.88 -0.11 -8.99
C LEU A 156 5.14 -0.67 -9.66
N SER A 157 5.73 0.04 -10.62
CA SER A 157 6.99 -0.33 -11.26
C SER A 157 8.14 -0.30 -10.26
N GLU A 158 8.25 0.76 -9.46
CA GLU A 158 9.27 0.85 -8.41
C GLU A 158 9.11 -0.26 -7.37
N LEU A 159 7.86 -0.55 -6.97
CA LEU A 159 7.55 -1.66 -6.08
C LEU A 159 8.02 -3.01 -6.65
N SER A 160 7.75 -3.27 -7.93
CA SER A 160 8.19 -4.49 -8.62
C SER A 160 9.72 -4.61 -8.65
N LEU A 161 10.41 -3.51 -8.96
CA LEU A 161 11.90 -3.46 -8.95
C LEU A 161 12.48 -3.72 -7.55
N VAL A 162 11.91 -3.10 -6.52
CA VAL A 162 12.36 -3.26 -5.14
C VAL A 162 12.16 -4.68 -4.66
N LEU A 163 10.99 -5.28 -4.91
CA LEU A 163 10.66 -6.63 -4.45
C LEU A 163 11.20 -7.73 -5.36
N LYS A 164 11.60 -7.41 -6.59
CA LYS A 164 11.93 -8.37 -7.67
C LYS A 164 10.79 -9.37 -7.91
N ARG A 165 9.56 -8.88 -7.88
CA ARG A 165 8.34 -9.66 -8.09
C ARG A 165 7.40 -8.90 -9.02
N ASP A 166 6.67 -9.61 -9.83
CA ASP A 166 5.66 -8.99 -10.68
C ASP A 166 4.49 -8.48 -9.82
N VAL A 167 4.04 -7.28 -10.15
CA VAL A 167 2.90 -6.64 -9.49
C VAL A 167 1.76 -6.52 -10.50
N SER A 168 0.67 -7.24 -10.24
CA SER A 168 -0.47 -7.37 -11.15
C SER A 168 -1.68 -6.58 -10.64
N PRO A 169 -1.91 -5.33 -11.12
CA PRO A 169 -3.03 -4.53 -10.69
C PRO A 169 -4.31 -4.88 -11.46
N VAL A 170 -5.36 -5.24 -10.73
CA VAL A 170 -6.74 -5.34 -11.21
C VAL A 170 -7.47 -4.05 -10.84
N ARG A 171 -7.98 -3.31 -11.82
CA ARG A 171 -8.45 -1.94 -11.63
C ARG A 171 -9.85 -1.74 -12.13
N TYR A 172 -10.69 -1.13 -11.30
CA TYR A 172 -12.06 -0.74 -11.64
C TYR A 172 -12.44 0.57 -10.95
N THR A 173 -13.20 1.41 -11.65
CA THR A 173 -13.99 2.42 -10.95
C THR A 173 -15.18 1.77 -10.24
N GLY A 174 -15.70 2.38 -9.19
CA GLY A 174 -16.87 1.89 -8.48
C GLY A 174 -18.08 1.65 -9.41
N LYS A 175 -18.25 2.50 -10.43
CA LYS A 175 -19.30 2.34 -11.45
C LYS A 175 -19.11 1.11 -12.35
N GLU A 176 -17.88 0.88 -12.79
CA GLU A 176 -17.54 -0.29 -13.63
C GLU A 176 -17.68 -1.58 -12.84
N LEU A 177 -17.21 -1.58 -11.60
CA LEU A 177 -17.33 -2.71 -10.68
C LEU A 177 -18.81 -3.09 -10.50
N LYS A 178 -19.65 -2.11 -10.17
CA LYS A 178 -21.10 -2.30 -10.05
C LYS A 178 -21.72 -2.90 -11.32
N ARG A 179 -21.45 -2.29 -12.48
CA ARG A 179 -21.98 -2.75 -13.77
C ARG A 179 -21.60 -4.20 -14.09
N ARG A 180 -20.36 -4.61 -13.75
CA ARG A 180 -19.89 -5.98 -14.00
C ARG A 180 -20.51 -6.97 -13.04
N LEU A 181 -20.62 -6.66 -11.77
CA LEU A 181 -21.19 -7.56 -10.76
C LEU A 181 -22.69 -7.83 -10.95
N VAL A 182 -23.44 -6.87 -11.50
CA VAL A 182 -24.88 -7.04 -11.82
C VAL A 182 -25.11 -7.98 -13.00
N ASN A 183 -24.14 -8.17 -13.89
CA ASN A 183 -24.26 -9.08 -15.01
C ASN A 183 -23.57 -10.44 -14.73
N PRO A 184 -24.29 -11.46 -14.23
CA PRO A 184 -23.68 -12.71 -13.77
C PRO A 184 -23.05 -13.56 -14.89
N ARG A 185 -23.40 -13.28 -16.15
CA ARG A 185 -22.87 -13.99 -17.34
C ARG A 185 -21.74 -13.25 -18.02
N GLY A 186 -21.31 -12.12 -17.49
CA GLY A 186 -20.22 -11.33 -18.05
C GLY A 186 -18.86 -12.05 -17.93
N ALA A 187 -18.02 -11.92 -18.95
CA ALA A 187 -16.65 -12.44 -18.88
C ALA A 187 -15.90 -11.87 -17.67
N GLY A 188 -15.22 -12.74 -16.90
CA GLY A 188 -14.41 -12.36 -15.75
C GLY A 188 -15.20 -12.10 -14.44
N VAL A 189 -16.52 -12.25 -14.41
CA VAL A 189 -17.31 -12.02 -13.20
C VAL A 189 -16.99 -13.02 -12.11
N SER A 190 -16.72 -14.27 -12.44
CA SER A 190 -16.33 -15.31 -11.48
C SER A 190 -15.00 -14.94 -10.80
N PHE A 191 -14.01 -14.49 -11.56
CA PHE A 191 -12.75 -14.00 -11.03
C PHE A 191 -12.96 -12.79 -10.13
N LEU A 192 -13.76 -11.83 -10.57
CA LEU A 192 -14.05 -10.62 -9.83
C LEU A 192 -14.73 -10.92 -8.48
N ARG A 193 -15.71 -11.83 -8.49
CA ARG A 193 -16.36 -12.30 -7.26
C ARG A 193 -15.38 -13.00 -6.33
N ALA A 194 -14.58 -13.92 -6.86
CA ALA A 194 -13.57 -14.63 -6.08
C ALA A 194 -12.55 -13.67 -5.43
N SER A 195 -12.08 -12.66 -6.18
CA SER A 195 -11.16 -11.65 -5.65
C SER A 195 -11.77 -10.81 -4.53
N LEU A 196 -13.08 -10.48 -4.64
CA LEU A 196 -13.81 -9.69 -3.65
C LEU A 196 -14.24 -10.49 -2.43
N THR A 197 -14.54 -11.79 -2.54
CA THR A 197 -15.02 -12.62 -1.43
C THR A 197 -13.91 -13.44 -0.78
N GLY A 198 -12.83 -13.72 -1.49
CA GLY A 198 -11.68 -14.48 -1.00
C GLY A 198 -10.82 -13.74 0.03
N PRO A 199 -9.71 -14.35 0.48
CA PRO A 199 -8.74 -13.72 1.37
C PRO A 199 -8.22 -12.42 0.79
N LYS A 200 -8.16 -11.39 1.61
CA LYS A 200 -7.65 -10.06 1.22
C LYS A 200 -6.99 -9.33 2.37
N ARG A 201 -6.05 -8.47 2.06
CA ARG A 201 -5.37 -7.58 3.02
C ARG A 201 -5.48 -6.14 2.50
N VAL A 202 -6.32 -5.34 3.16
CA VAL A 202 -6.53 -3.93 2.78
C VAL A 202 -5.24 -3.15 3.01
N VAL A 203 -4.81 -2.40 2.01
CA VAL A 203 -3.61 -1.55 2.06
C VAL A 203 -3.95 -0.06 2.01
N ARG A 204 -5.12 0.31 1.49
CA ARG A 204 -5.60 1.70 1.45
C ARG A 204 -7.12 1.76 1.37
N GLY A 205 -7.71 2.83 1.88
CA GLY A 205 -9.13 3.15 1.77
C GLY A 205 -9.97 2.72 2.97
N SER A 206 -11.26 3.06 2.92
CA SER A 206 -12.22 2.74 3.97
C SER A 206 -12.86 1.37 3.75
N GLY A 207 -13.21 0.71 4.86
CA GLY A 207 -13.99 -0.54 4.84
C GLY A 207 -15.32 -0.41 4.10
N GLU A 208 -15.96 0.77 4.13
CA GLU A 208 -17.30 0.99 3.54
C GLU A 208 -17.36 0.69 2.04
N VAL A 209 -16.39 1.19 1.26
CA VAL A 209 -16.33 0.95 -0.19
C VAL A 209 -16.09 -0.53 -0.46
N LEU A 210 -15.21 -1.15 0.32
CA LEU A 210 -14.91 -2.58 0.21
C LEU A 210 -16.12 -3.42 0.62
N ASP A 211 -16.80 -3.10 1.72
CA ASP A 211 -17.98 -3.81 2.20
C ASP A 211 -19.14 -3.74 1.21
N MET A 212 -19.33 -2.58 0.58
CA MET A 212 -20.28 -2.42 -0.51
C MET A 212 -19.93 -3.33 -1.69
N ALA A 213 -18.67 -3.35 -2.11
CA ALA A 213 -18.21 -4.20 -3.22
C ALA A 213 -18.35 -5.69 -2.89
N ILE A 214 -18.02 -6.11 -1.67
CA ILE A 214 -18.20 -7.49 -1.19
C ILE A 214 -19.68 -7.88 -1.18
N SER A 215 -20.53 -7.04 -0.61
CA SER A 215 -21.99 -7.29 -0.57
C SER A 215 -22.58 -7.48 -1.97
N MET A 216 -22.15 -6.67 -2.93
CA MET A 216 -22.55 -6.81 -4.32
C MET A 216 -22.02 -8.09 -4.98
N ALA A 217 -20.81 -8.53 -4.60
CA ALA A 217 -20.18 -9.74 -5.12
C ALA A 217 -20.82 -11.01 -4.57
N ALA A 218 -21.24 -11.00 -3.30
CA ALA A 218 -21.92 -12.13 -2.65
C ALA A 218 -23.29 -12.46 -3.28
N GLY A 219 -23.93 -11.48 -3.95
CA GLY A 219 -25.27 -11.64 -4.51
C GLY A 219 -26.38 -11.58 -3.45
N PRO A 220 -27.65 -11.63 -3.85
CA PRO A 220 -28.74 -11.74 -2.90
C PRO A 220 -28.63 -13.06 -2.11
N PRO A 221 -28.97 -13.06 -0.82
CA PRO A 221 -29.01 -14.30 -0.03
C PRO A 221 -29.94 -15.30 -0.72
N GLU A 222 -29.47 -16.55 -0.83
CA GLU A 222 -30.35 -17.61 -1.34
C GLU A 222 -31.65 -17.65 -0.51
N PRO A 223 -32.82 -17.72 -1.12
CA PRO A 223 -34.05 -17.88 -0.38
C PRO A 223 -33.95 -19.17 0.44
N GLN A 224 -34.02 -19.03 1.76
CA GLN A 224 -34.04 -20.16 2.68
C GLN A 224 -35.21 -21.06 2.22
N ALA A 225 -34.88 -22.27 1.77
CA ALA A 225 -35.85 -23.27 1.46
C ALA A 225 -36.65 -23.55 2.76
N SER A 226 -37.87 -23.04 2.79
CA SER A 226 -38.82 -23.33 3.87
C SER A 226 -39.16 -24.83 3.78
N SER A 227 -38.66 -25.56 4.77
CA SER A 227 -39.05 -26.96 5.00
C SER A 227 -40.42 -27.02 5.64
#